data_de9da7976d24604e1b5baa4bc3971454
#
_entry.id   de9da7976d24604e1b5baa4bc3971454
#
_cell.length_a   1.000
_cell.length_b   1.000
_cell.length_c   1.000
_cell.angle_alpha   90.00
_cell.angle_beta   90.00
_cell.angle_gamma   90.00
#
_symmetry.space_group_name_H-M   'P 1'
#
loop_
_entity.id
_entity.type
_entity.pdbx_description
1 polymer ?
#
loop_
_entity_poly.entity_id
_entity_poly.type
_entity_poly.pdbx_seq_one_letter_code
_entity_poly.pdbx_strand_id
1 'polypeptide(L)'
;MVFCISESWKHRISFHEMGDNQSSASKLDKEINKLPAYPGKSFFNYSNKELLVCFFAPRNQLVEFILTEEEFKRRMMSEIEPSLWVAPTYRSGKHIREPLQQSGIKTMGYLKPWAPAFSYGLVVRFDEDLKPIASYHSRTSGNFHGTTSVIVDKGQNILVTSKGDGKLGGWK
;
A
#
# COMPACT_ATOMS: atom_id res chain seq x y z
N MET A 1 -13.27 -21.59 0.46
CA MET A 1 -13.29 -20.19 0.93
C MET A 1 -12.33 -19.36 0.09
N VAL A 2 -12.79 -18.24 -0.49
CA VAL A 2 -11.94 -17.35 -1.29
C VAL A 2 -11.41 -16.21 -0.44
N PHE A 3 -10.13 -15.86 -0.60
CA PHE A 3 -9.48 -14.72 0.04
C PHE A 3 -8.51 -14.04 -0.94
N CYS A 4 -8.09 -12.81 -0.63
CA CYS A 4 -7.14 -12.09 -1.45
C CYS A 4 -5.87 -11.74 -0.68
N ILE A 5 -4.76 -11.64 -1.40
CA ILE A 5 -3.44 -11.28 -0.90
C ILE A 5 -2.99 -9.99 -1.57
N SER A 6 -2.68 -8.97 -0.76
CA SER A 6 -2.04 -7.75 -1.23
C SER A 6 -0.53 -7.97 -1.34
N GLU A 7 -0.02 -8.04 -2.56
CA GLU A 7 1.40 -8.17 -2.84
C GLU A 7 1.99 -6.78 -3.13
N SER A 8 2.35 -6.06 -2.06
CA SER A 8 2.73 -4.65 -2.15
C SER A 8 3.86 -4.38 -3.15
N TRP A 9 4.91 -5.20 -3.14
CA TRP A 9 6.07 -5.03 -4.02
C TRP A 9 5.85 -5.52 -5.45
N LYS A 10 4.79 -6.29 -5.69
CA LYS A 10 4.37 -6.69 -7.03
C LYS A 10 3.24 -5.83 -7.58
N HIS A 11 2.79 -4.84 -6.82
CA HIS A 11 1.71 -3.91 -7.20
C HIS A 11 0.46 -4.64 -7.69
N ARG A 12 0.06 -5.69 -6.94
CA ARG A 12 -1.10 -6.50 -7.31
C ARG A 12 -1.88 -7.01 -6.10
N ILE A 13 -3.12 -7.36 -6.37
CA ILE A 13 -3.97 -8.18 -5.50
C ILE A 13 -4.20 -9.51 -6.21
N SER A 14 -3.83 -10.61 -5.60
CA SER A 14 -4.11 -11.95 -6.09
C SER A 14 -5.21 -12.61 -5.27
N PHE A 15 -6.03 -13.42 -5.92
CA PHE A 15 -7.11 -14.16 -5.28
C PHE A 15 -6.74 -15.63 -5.16
N HIS A 16 -7.14 -16.23 -4.04
CA HIS A 16 -6.81 -17.60 -3.69
C HIS A 16 -8.03 -18.30 -3.13
N GLU A 17 -8.11 -19.60 -3.38
CA GLU A 17 -9.12 -20.46 -2.78
C GLU A 17 -8.47 -21.41 -1.80
N MET A 18 -9.03 -21.47 -0.59
CA MET A 18 -8.62 -22.44 0.42
C MET A 18 -9.22 -23.81 0.09
N GLY A 19 -8.37 -24.83 0.03
CA GLY A 19 -8.82 -26.22 -0.13
C GLY A 19 -9.64 -26.72 1.05
N ASP A 20 -10.35 -27.83 0.85
CA ASP A 20 -11.29 -28.41 1.84
C ASP A 20 -10.62 -28.72 3.18
N ASN A 21 -9.36 -29.11 3.18
CA ASN A 21 -8.60 -29.45 4.38
C ASN A 21 -7.94 -28.24 5.07
N GLN A 22 -8.17 -27.02 4.59
CA GLN A 22 -7.56 -25.76 5.07
C GLN A 22 -6.01 -25.77 5.15
N SER A 23 -5.36 -26.79 4.63
CA SER A 23 -3.89 -26.96 4.64
C SER A 23 -3.22 -26.52 3.34
N SER A 24 -4.00 -26.26 2.30
CA SER A 24 -3.51 -25.82 1.00
C SER A 24 -4.37 -24.69 0.43
N ALA A 25 -3.74 -23.78 -0.27
CA ALA A 25 -4.41 -22.73 -1.01
C ALA A 25 -3.95 -22.74 -2.47
N SER A 26 -4.88 -22.66 -3.40
CA SER A 26 -4.60 -22.52 -4.83
C SER A 26 -4.84 -21.09 -5.28
N LYS A 27 -3.94 -20.58 -6.13
CA LYS A 27 -4.13 -19.25 -6.73
C LYS A 27 -5.20 -19.37 -7.82
N LEU A 28 -6.17 -18.47 -7.79
CA LEU A 28 -7.16 -18.31 -8.86
C LEU A 28 -6.57 -17.52 -10.03
N ASP A 29 -7.06 -17.75 -11.23
CA ASP A 29 -6.73 -16.94 -12.41
C ASP A 29 -7.51 -15.62 -12.42
N LYS A 30 -7.48 -14.94 -11.29
CA LYS A 30 -8.11 -13.64 -11.06
C LYS A 30 -7.17 -12.76 -10.26
N GLU A 31 -6.81 -11.60 -10.79
CA GLU A 31 -5.93 -10.66 -10.11
C GLU A 31 -6.15 -9.22 -10.56
N ILE A 32 -5.81 -8.26 -9.69
CA ILE A 32 -5.72 -6.84 -10.04
C ILE A 32 -4.24 -6.51 -10.14
N ASN A 33 -3.76 -6.22 -11.32
CA ASN A 33 -2.37 -5.94 -11.62
C ASN A 33 -2.09 -4.46 -11.85
N LYS A 34 -0.80 -4.11 -11.88
CA LYS A 34 -0.29 -2.78 -12.24
C LYS A 34 -0.90 -1.66 -11.41
N LEU A 35 -1.13 -1.92 -10.14
CA LEU A 35 -1.66 -0.93 -9.22
C LEU A 35 -0.77 0.32 -9.17
N PRO A 36 -1.35 1.53 -9.06
CA PRO A 36 -0.61 2.79 -9.13
C PRO A 36 0.20 3.11 -7.88
N ALA A 37 -0.01 2.35 -6.81
CA ALA A 37 0.59 2.57 -5.50
C ALA A 37 0.78 1.22 -4.78
N TYR A 38 1.44 1.25 -3.62
CA TYR A 38 1.69 0.05 -2.82
C TYR A 38 0.43 -0.33 -2.03
N PRO A 39 -0.22 -1.47 -2.34
CA PRO A 39 -1.43 -1.89 -1.66
C PRO A 39 -1.15 -2.32 -0.21
N GLY A 40 -2.03 -1.87 0.68
CA GLY A 40 -2.15 -2.32 2.05
C GLY A 40 -3.24 -3.37 2.21
N LYS A 41 -4.00 -3.31 3.31
CA LYS A 41 -5.11 -4.23 3.52
C LYS A 41 -6.29 -3.93 2.60
N SER A 42 -7.01 -4.97 2.24
CA SER A 42 -8.26 -4.91 1.48
C SER A 42 -9.44 -5.35 2.35
N PHE A 43 -10.62 -4.91 1.98
CA PHE A 43 -11.89 -5.26 2.61
C PHE A 43 -12.94 -5.54 1.53
N PHE A 44 -13.62 -6.68 1.64
CA PHE A 44 -14.73 -7.00 0.74
C PHE A 44 -16.05 -6.63 1.39
N ASN A 45 -16.76 -5.69 0.77
CA ASN A 45 -18.12 -5.29 1.18
C ASN A 45 -19.14 -6.23 0.53
N TYR A 46 -19.65 -7.18 1.29
CA TYR A 46 -20.61 -8.16 0.81
C TYR A 46 -21.95 -7.54 0.39
N SER A 47 -22.35 -6.42 0.99
CA SER A 47 -23.64 -5.77 0.67
C SER A 47 -23.67 -5.21 -0.74
N ASN A 48 -22.57 -4.64 -1.20
CA ASN A 48 -22.43 -4.01 -2.52
C ASN A 48 -21.61 -4.85 -3.49
N LYS A 49 -21.04 -5.98 -3.01
CA LYS A 49 -20.09 -6.83 -3.75
C LYS A 49 -18.87 -6.06 -4.26
N GLU A 50 -18.34 -5.19 -3.46
CA GLU A 50 -17.20 -4.32 -3.79
C GLU A 50 -15.97 -4.70 -3.01
N LEU A 51 -14.80 -4.60 -3.65
CA LEU A 51 -13.51 -4.71 -2.99
C LEU A 51 -12.95 -3.31 -2.76
N LEU A 52 -12.67 -2.96 -1.51
CA LEU A 52 -11.97 -1.74 -1.13
C LEU A 52 -10.51 -2.08 -0.83
N VAL A 53 -9.60 -1.32 -1.40
CA VAL A 53 -8.15 -1.50 -1.21
C VAL A 53 -7.53 -0.19 -0.73
N CYS A 54 -6.79 -0.25 0.37
CA CYS A 54 -5.94 0.84 0.82
C CYS A 54 -4.61 0.83 0.09
N PHE A 55 -4.07 2.01 -0.14
CA PHE A 55 -2.70 2.19 -0.63
C PHE A 55 -1.97 3.15 0.29
N PHE A 56 -0.84 2.72 0.82
CA PHE A 56 -0.15 3.48 1.85
C PHE A 56 0.92 4.45 1.32
N ALA A 57 1.37 4.28 0.10
CA ALA A 57 2.31 5.18 -0.55
C ALA A 57 2.22 5.06 -2.07
N PRO A 58 2.45 6.14 -2.83
CA PRO A 58 2.58 6.09 -4.27
C PRO A 58 3.87 5.33 -4.66
N ARG A 59 3.93 4.82 -5.87
CA ARG A 59 5.16 4.21 -6.41
C ARG A 59 6.27 5.25 -6.41
N ASN A 60 7.43 4.87 -5.90
CA ASN A 60 8.61 5.72 -5.82
C ASN A 60 9.69 5.18 -6.76
N GLN A 61 10.26 6.03 -7.61
CA GLN A 61 11.23 5.62 -8.63
C GLN A 61 12.43 4.86 -8.06
N LEU A 62 12.96 5.29 -6.91
CA LEU A 62 14.08 4.60 -6.28
C LEU A 62 13.69 3.20 -5.79
N VAL A 63 12.52 3.08 -5.16
CA VAL A 63 11.99 1.78 -4.71
C VAL A 63 11.73 0.87 -5.90
N GLU A 64 11.11 1.39 -6.97
CA GLU A 64 10.86 0.61 -8.18
C GLU A 64 12.17 0.12 -8.82
N PHE A 65 13.18 0.97 -8.87
CA PHE A 65 14.51 0.57 -9.35
C PHE A 65 15.10 -0.57 -8.50
N ILE A 66 15.09 -0.44 -7.17
CA ILE A 66 15.59 -1.48 -6.26
C ILE A 66 14.80 -2.79 -6.42
N LEU A 67 13.50 -2.72 -6.66
CA LEU A 67 12.67 -3.91 -6.87
C LEU A 67 13.02 -4.67 -8.15
N THR A 68 13.63 -4.03 -9.15
CA THR A 68 14.13 -4.70 -10.37
C THR A 68 15.51 -5.31 -10.17
N GLU A 69 16.28 -4.85 -9.20
CA GLU A 69 17.64 -5.30 -8.91
C GLU A 69 17.65 -6.42 -7.86
N GLU A 70 17.34 -7.64 -8.28
CA GLU A 70 17.16 -8.80 -7.39
C GLU A 70 18.36 -9.06 -6.47
N GLU A 71 19.59 -8.98 -7.00
CA GLU A 71 20.81 -9.20 -6.21
C GLU A 71 20.98 -8.10 -5.15
N PHE A 72 20.78 -6.85 -5.52
CA PHE A 72 20.83 -5.74 -4.56
C PHE A 72 19.76 -5.88 -3.49
N LYS A 73 18.53 -6.18 -3.88
CA LYS A 73 17.41 -6.38 -2.96
C LYS A 73 17.71 -7.49 -1.95
N ARG A 74 18.22 -8.63 -2.43
CA ARG A 74 18.60 -9.77 -1.60
C ARG A 74 19.69 -9.39 -0.59
N ARG A 75 20.74 -8.71 -1.04
CA ARG A 75 21.82 -8.23 -0.17
C ARG A 75 21.35 -7.19 0.83
N MET A 76 20.53 -6.23 0.41
CA MET A 76 19.94 -5.25 1.31
C MET A 76 19.16 -5.93 2.44
N MET A 77 18.37 -6.95 2.12
CA MET A 77 17.57 -7.67 3.12
C MET A 77 18.39 -8.55 4.06
N SER A 78 19.56 -9.03 3.63
CA SER A 78 20.42 -9.91 4.44
C SER A 78 21.50 -9.18 5.22
N GLU A 79 21.98 -8.04 4.72
CA GLU A 79 23.18 -7.38 5.23
C GLU A 79 22.90 -6.01 5.89
N ILE A 80 21.74 -5.41 5.61
CA ILE A 80 21.41 -4.05 6.08
C ILE A 80 20.28 -4.11 7.09
N GLU A 81 20.39 -3.29 8.15
CA GLU A 81 19.32 -3.14 9.12
C GLU A 81 18.01 -2.65 8.46
N PRO A 82 16.84 -3.24 8.80
CA PRO A 82 15.55 -2.88 8.18
C PRO A 82 15.18 -1.40 8.22
N SER A 83 15.60 -0.68 9.25
CA SER A 83 15.37 0.78 9.37
C SER A 83 16.08 1.60 8.29
N LEU A 84 17.11 1.01 7.66
CA LEU A 84 17.92 1.63 6.61
C LEU A 84 17.56 1.15 5.20
N TRP A 85 16.57 0.27 5.04
CA TRP A 85 16.18 -0.20 3.72
C TRP A 85 15.57 0.90 2.86
N VAL A 86 15.82 0.83 1.57
CA VAL A 86 15.06 1.59 0.58
C VAL A 86 13.71 0.91 0.41
N ALA A 87 12.69 1.49 0.97
CA ALA A 87 11.35 0.93 0.97
C ALA A 87 10.27 2.03 0.93
N PRO A 88 9.04 1.71 0.53
CA PRO A 88 7.94 2.66 0.62
C PRO A 88 7.63 3.00 2.09
N THR A 89 7.15 4.20 2.34
CA THR A 89 6.96 4.69 3.70
C THR A 89 5.51 5.06 4.00
N TYR A 90 5.13 4.95 5.28
CA TYR A 90 3.78 5.29 5.75
C TYR A 90 3.61 6.77 6.08
N ARG A 91 4.69 7.49 6.33
CA ARG A 91 4.65 8.88 6.80
C ARG A 91 5.73 9.72 6.15
N SER A 92 5.35 10.81 5.51
CA SER A 92 6.24 11.92 5.23
C SER A 92 6.27 12.81 6.43
N GLY A 93 7.40 13.10 7.06
CA GLY A 93 7.51 13.92 8.24
C GLY A 93 6.48 15.07 8.34
N LYS A 94 6.78 16.12 9.03
CA LYS A 94 5.89 17.28 9.16
C LYS A 94 5.80 18.11 7.88
N HIS A 95 6.70 17.91 6.95
CA HIS A 95 6.81 18.66 5.72
C HIS A 95 6.94 17.71 4.52
N ILE A 96 6.30 18.04 3.39
CA ILE A 96 6.33 17.24 2.14
C ILE A 96 7.75 16.90 1.67
N ARG A 97 8.74 17.73 2.04
CA ARG A 97 10.16 17.53 1.70
C ARG A 97 10.96 16.76 2.74
N GLU A 98 10.34 16.42 3.89
CA GLU A 98 11.03 15.60 4.88
C GLU A 98 10.98 14.13 4.44
N PRO A 99 12.14 13.52 4.22
CA PRO A 99 12.19 12.11 3.88
C PRO A 99 11.90 11.28 5.12
N LEU A 100 11.21 10.19 4.92
CA LEU A 100 10.78 9.28 5.96
C LEU A 100 11.75 8.16 6.21
N GLN A 101 12.37 7.70 5.18
CA GLN A 101 13.44 6.73 5.22
C GLN A 101 14.73 7.38 4.77
N GLN A 102 15.72 7.30 5.63
CA GLN A 102 16.87 8.16 5.51
C GLN A 102 18.00 7.55 4.70
N SER A 103 18.12 6.22 4.66
CA SER A 103 19.24 5.55 4.04
C SER A 103 19.32 5.74 2.52
N GLY A 104 18.19 5.64 1.83
CA GLY A 104 18.13 5.84 0.38
C GLY A 104 18.10 7.31 -0.05
N ILE A 105 17.76 8.21 0.87
CA ILE A 105 17.42 9.62 0.58
C ILE A 105 18.43 10.59 1.17
N LYS A 106 19.03 10.25 2.30
CA LYS A 106 20.12 11.02 2.93
C LYS A 106 21.46 10.34 2.71
N THR A 107 22.41 11.12 2.25
CA THR A 107 23.83 10.74 2.24
C THR A 107 24.58 11.84 2.97
N MET A 108 25.36 11.49 4.00
CA MET A 108 26.11 12.44 4.82
C MET A 108 25.24 13.55 5.45
N GLY A 109 23.99 13.23 5.81
CA GLY A 109 23.05 14.20 6.36
C GLY A 109 22.34 15.09 5.34
N TYR A 110 22.68 15.01 4.06
CA TYR A 110 22.04 15.77 3.00
C TYR A 110 20.94 14.97 2.32
N LEU A 111 19.82 15.66 2.04
CA LEU A 111 18.71 15.12 1.24
C LEU A 111 19.13 15.01 -0.23
N LYS A 112 18.82 13.87 -0.83
CA LYS A 112 18.88 13.73 -2.29
C LYS A 112 17.61 14.32 -2.89
N PRO A 113 17.66 15.46 -3.59
CA PRO A 113 16.44 16.16 -4.03
C PRO A 113 15.63 15.39 -5.08
N TRP A 114 16.22 14.41 -5.72
CA TRP A 114 15.61 13.58 -6.76
C TRP A 114 14.89 12.33 -6.23
N ALA A 115 14.96 12.06 -4.93
CA ALA A 115 14.35 10.89 -4.31
C ALA A 115 13.48 11.26 -3.09
N PRO A 116 12.54 12.22 -3.20
CA PRO A 116 11.62 12.49 -2.11
C PRO A 116 10.69 11.30 -1.92
N ALA A 117 10.63 10.77 -0.71
CA ALA A 117 9.56 9.84 -0.34
C ALA A 117 8.32 10.66 -0.01
N PHE A 118 7.25 10.43 -0.75
CA PHE A 118 5.95 11.01 -0.46
C PHE A 118 5.10 9.99 0.26
N SER A 119 4.45 10.38 1.34
CA SER A 119 3.33 9.64 1.88
C SER A 119 2.04 10.08 1.23
N TYR A 120 1.07 9.20 1.20
CA TYR A 120 -0.20 9.43 0.55
C TYR A 120 -1.30 8.64 1.25
N GLY A 121 -2.51 9.12 1.19
CA GLY A 121 -3.68 8.35 1.59
C GLY A 121 -4.53 8.08 0.35
N LEU A 122 -4.75 6.81 0.04
CA LEU A 122 -5.57 6.39 -1.09
C LEU A 122 -6.38 5.17 -0.71
N VAL A 123 -7.66 5.20 -1.04
CA VAL A 123 -8.54 4.03 -1.06
C VAL A 123 -9.17 3.95 -2.43
N VAL A 124 -9.18 2.78 -3.04
CA VAL A 124 -9.87 2.52 -4.31
C VAL A 124 -10.94 1.47 -4.09
N ARG A 125 -12.12 1.70 -4.66
CA ARG A 125 -13.21 0.74 -4.74
C ARG A 125 -13.21 0.08 -6.12
N PHE A 126 -13.38 -1.23 -6.11
CA PHE A 126 -13.50 -2.06 -7.29
C PHE A 126 -14.85 -2.78 -7.27
N ASP A 127 -15.46 -2.94 -8.43
CA ASP A 127 -16.68 -3.74 -8.59
C ASP A 127 -16.40 -5.26 -8.60
N GLU A 128 -17.45 -6.07 -8.84
CA GLU A 128 -17.33 -7.55 -8.93
C GLU A 128 -16.41 -8.01 -10.08
N ASP A 129 -16.28 -7.20 -11.14
CA ASP A 129 -15.38 -7.45 -12.28
C ASP A 129 -13.95 -6.97 -12.00
N LEU A 130 -13.66 -6.47 -10.80
CA LEU A 130 -12.40 -5.88 -10.38
C LEU A 130 -12.03 -4.62 -11.16
N LYS A 131 -13.01 -3.89 -11.69
CA LYS A 131 -12.82 -2.58 -12.31
C LYS A 131 -12.88 -1.48 -11.25
N PRO A 132 -11.99 -0.48 -11.28
CA PRO A 132 -12.05 0.63 -10.34
C PRO A 132 -13.27 1.50 -10.63
N ILE A 133 -14.12 1.72 -9.61
CA ILE A 133 -15.35 2.52 -9.72
C ILE A 133 -15.27 3.84 -8.96
N ALA A 134 -14.42 3.93 -7.94
CA ALA A 134 -14.21 5.16 -7.18
C ALA A 134 -12.84 5.17 -6.51
N SER A 135 -12.32 6.37 -6.25
CA SER A 135 -11.09 6.57 -5.49
C SER A 135 -11.21 7.74 -4.53
N TYR A 136 -10.66 7.57 -3.33
CA TYR A 136 -10.64 8.56 -2.26
C TYR A 136 -9.20 8.93 -1.95
N HIS A 137 -8.87 10.20 -2.01
CA HIS A 137 -7.51 10.68 -1.93
C HIS A 137 -7.30 11.63 -0.74
N SER A 138 -6.22 11.42 -0.01
CA SER A 138 -5.64 12.43 0.87
C SER A 138 -4.22 12.72 0.38
N ARG A 139 -4.01 13.94 -0.11
CA ARG A 139 -2.73 14.36 -0.69
C ARG A 139 -1.69 14.59 0.38
N THR A 140 -0.42 14.72 -0.01
CA THR A 140 0.73 14.95 0.87
C THR A 140 0.60 16.17 1.80
N SER A 141 -0.20 17.16 1.41
CA SER A 141 -0.59 18.29 2.25
C SER A 141 -1.84 18.02 3.11
N GLY A 142 -2.48 16.86 2.95
CA GLY A 142 -3.66 16.46 3.71
C GLY A 142 -3.33 15.97 5.12
N ASN A 143 -4.38 15.67 5.87
CA ASN A 143 -4.28 15.22 7.27
C ASN A 143 -4.39 13.71 7.45
N PHE A 144 -4.24 12.93 6.36
CA PHE A 144 -4.48 11.49 6.39
C PHE A 144 -3.56 10.76 5.42
N HIS A 145 -2.44 10.24 5.93
CA HIS A 145 -1.37 9.63 5.14
C HIS A 145 -1.13 8.19 5.56
N GLY A 146 -0.52 7.40 4.66
CA GLY A 146 -0.15 6.04 4.95
C GLY A 146 -1.35 5.21 5.37
N THR A 147 -2.40 5.20 4.54
CA THR A 147 -3.62 4.42 4.79
C THR A 147 -3.32 2.93 4.71
N THR A 148 -3.64 2.20 5.77
CA THR A 148 -3.24 0.79 5.92
C THR A 148 -4.40 -0.19 6.03
N SER A 149 -5.57 0.29 6.43
CA SER A 149 -6.75 -0.56 6.54
C SER A 149 -8.01 0.23 6.20
N VAL A 150 -8.97 -0.43 5.60
CA VAL A 150 -10.29 0.10 5.27
C VAL A 150 -11.34 -0.90 5.67
N ILE A 151 -12.48 -0.41 6.13
CA ILE A 151 -13.70 -1.18 6.32
C ILE A 151 -14.90 -0.33 5.92
N VAL A 152 -16.04 -0.97 5.72
CA VAL A 152 -17.33 -0.30 5.55
C VAL A 152 -18.20 -0.66 6.75
N ASP A 153 -18.76 0.34 7.41
CA ASP A 153 -19.65 0.13 8.56
C ASP A 153 -21.07 -0.26 8.11
N LYS A 154 -21.96 -0.52 9.09
CA LYS A 154 -23.37 -0.85 8.80
C LYS A 154 -24.13 0.27 8.11
N GLY A 155 -23.71 1.52 8.27
CA GLY A 155 -24.27 2.70 7.62
C GLY A 155 -23.67 2.99 6.24
N GLN A 156 -22.86 2.08 5.70
CA GLN A 156 -22.12 2.24 4.43
C GLN A 156 -21.09 3.38 4.46
N ASN A 157 -20.66 3.81 5.64
CA ASN A 157 -19.57 4.76 5.76
C ASN A 157 -18.23 4.03 5.61
N ILE A 158 -17.33 4.60 4.85
CA ILE A 158 -15.96 4.06 4.67
C ILE A 158 -15.11 4.56 5.83
N LEU A 159 -14.60 3.65 6.66
CA LEU A 159 -13.68 3.94 7.75
C LEU A 159 -12.27 3.49 7.38
N VAL A 160 -11.29 4.35 7.64
CA VAL A 160 -9.89 4.13 7.21
C VAL A 160 -8.94 4.41 8.35
N THR A 161 -7.94 3.56 8.52
CA THR A 161 -6.83 3.82 9.45
C THR A 161 -5.63 4.39 8.71
N SER A 162 -5.04 5.41 9.28
CA SER A 162 -3.76 5.97 8.87
C SER A 162 -2.68 5.56 9.87
N LYS A 163 -1.77 4.70 9.46
CA LYS A 163 -0.58 4.38 10.26
C LYS A 163 0.41 5.55 10.26
N GLY A 164 0.44 6.31 9.17
CA GLY A 164 1.31 7.47 9.04
C GLY A 164 1.02 8.57 10.07
N ASP A 165 -0.26 8.85 10.31
CA ASP A 165 -0.70 9.93 11.20
C ASP A 165 -1.28 9.42 12.53
N GLY A 166 -1.36 8.10 12.72
CA GLY A 166 -1.94 7.50 13.93
C GLY A 166 -3.43 7.86 14.12
N LYS A 167 -4.18 7.92 13.04
CA LYS A 167 -5.57 8.40 13.04
C LYS A 167 -6.54 7.38 12.44
N LEU A 168 -7.78 7.47 12.90
CA LEU A 168 -8.95 6.89 12.25
C LEU A 168 -9.74 8.03 11.59
N GLY A 169 -10.15 7.85 10.35
CA GLY A 169 -10.98 8.78 9.60
C GLY A 169 -12.00 8.06 8.75
N GLY A 170 -12.85 8.80 8.06
CA GLY A 170 -13.86 8.21 7.22
C GLY A 170 -14.45 9.16 6.19
N TRP A 171 -15.11 8.55 5.21
CA TRP A 171 -15.93 9.22 4.21
C TRP A 171 -17.35 8.69 4.29
N LYS A 172 -18.30 9.59 4.09
CA LYS A 172 -19.72 9.26 3.94
C LYS A 172 -20.07 9.09 2.47
#